data_001c03390c95267330cd8e011a909a16
#
_entry.id   001c03390c95267330cd8e011a909a16
#
_cell.length_a   1.000
_cell.length_b   1.000
_cell.length_c   1.000
_cell.angle_alpha   90.00
_cell.angle_beta   90.00
_cell.angle_gamma   90.00
#
_symmetry.space_group_name_H-M   'P 1'
#
loop_
_entity.id
_entity.type
_entity.pdbx_description
1 polymer ?
#
loop_
_entity_poly.entity_id
_entity_poly.type
_entity_poly.pdbx_seq_one_letter_code
_entity_poly.pdbx_strand_id
1 'polypeptide(L)'
;MVQNPKSKMAVVLLGAALGALGLAARLPAKETLSESSRIALIRGLSSEIAVSKVTLPRGKHGLYVDSHGKIDEKKAAAEMKDNGAAVRAGMPVEITKITFKPDRLVFEINHGGKSGKKWYQHIEIVGVGTATTTAPDNAPVVTYGSWISLTFPGKVPDVTVDQVKQMLGPVLDFDRHSPTVLYSPSVPPKIKEAIGKHEVLVGMDRDAVLSSKGPPDRKVREVRDGDDQEDWIYGTPPHVLFVTFSGDSVIAVRQY
;
A
#
# COMPACT_ATOMS: atom_id res chain seq x y z
N MET A 1 76.14 -66.82 -15.44
CA MET A 1 75.64 -68.09 -14.87
C MET A 1 74.91 -67.75 -13.61
N VAL A 2 73.60 -67.99 -13.62
CA VAL A 2 72.82 -68.47 -12.49
C VAL A 2 72.38 -67.40 -11.44
N GLN A 3 71.18 -67.02 -11.56
CA GLN A 3 69.95 -67.21 -10.74
C GLN A 3 69.63 -66.21 -9.61
N ASN A 4 68.53 -65.63 -9.84
CA ASN A 4 67.57 -65.09 -8.90
C ASN A 4 67.17 -66.11 -7.82
N PRO A 5 66.68 -65.73 -6.62
CA PRO A 5 65.25 -65.49 -6.51
C PRO A 5 64.80 -64.47 -5.46
N LYS A 6 63.80 -63.75 -5.87
CA LYS A 6 62.53 -63.46 -5.17
C LYS A 6 62.44 -63.53 -3.63
N SER A 7 62.12 -62.40 -3.00
CA SER A 7 61.37 -62.43 -1.78
C SER A 7 60.20 -61.37 -1.85
N LYS A 8 59.00 -61.88 -1.77
CA LYS A 8 57.75 -61.14 -1.75
C LYS A 8 57.59 -60.60 -0.35
N MET A 9 57.48 -59.29 -0.20
CA MET A 9 56.96 -58.68 1.03
C MET A 9 55.64 -58.00 0.66
N ALA A 10 54.56 -58.63 1.13
CA ALA A 10 53.21 -58.13 1.01
C ALA A 10 53.03 -57.01 2.03
N VAL A 11 52.85 -55.80 1.55
CA VAL A 11 52.42 -54.67 2.36
C VAL A 11 50.89 -54.57 2.30
N VAL A 12 50.25 -54.91 3.43
CA VAL A 12 48.83 -54.73 3.61
C VAL A 12 48.58 -53.23 3.89
N LEU A 13 48.08 -52.51 2.93
CA LEU A 13 47.59 -51.13 3.08
C LEU A 13 46.16 -51.20 3.57
N LEU A 14 45.97 -50.90 4.87
CA LEU A 14 44.68 -50.68 5.49
C LEU A 14 44.14 -49.34 5.04
N GLY A 15 43.23 -49.33 4.07
CA GLY A 15 42.55 -48.13 3.58
C GLY A 15 41.49 -47.67 4.55
N ALA A 16 41.75 -46.61 5.32
CA ALA A 16 40.75 -45.89 6.07
C ALA A 16 39.92 -45.03 5.10
N ALA A 17 38.72 -45.52 4.75
CA ALA A 17 37.73 -44.72 4.02
C ALA A 17 37.12 -43.69 4.99
N LEU A 18 37.62 -42.45 4.97
CA LEU A 18 36.93 -41.31 5.55
C LEU A 18 35.70 -41.02 4.68
N GLY A 19 34.52 -41.42 5.16
CA GLY A 19 33.24 -41.02 4.64
C GLY A 19 33.03 -39.52 4.92
N ALA A 20 33.27 -38.66 3.94
CA ALA A 20 32.82 -37.29 3.97
C ALA A 20 31.30 -37.31 3.84
N LEU A 21 30.58 -37.25 5.00
CA LEU A 21 29.19 -36.85 4.99
C LEU A 21 29.14 -35.39 4.51
N GLY A 22 28.86 -35.22 3.24
CA GLY A 22 28.51 -33.93 2.67
C GLY A 22 27.21 -33.45 3.31
N LEU A 23 27.33 -32.57 4.30
CA LEU A 23 26.21 -31.75 4.76
C LEU A 23 25.82 -30.85 3.58
N ALA A 24 24.93 -31.35 2.71
CA ALA A 24 24.28 -30.50 1.74
C ALA A 24 23.47 -29.46 2.53
N ALA A 25 24.04 -28.28 2.72
CA ALA A 25 23.32 -27.14 3.24
C ALA A 25 22.08 -26.95 2.32
N ARG A 26 20.93 -27.39 2.79
CA ARG A 26 19.65 -27.09 2.17
C ARG A 26 19.53 -25.58 2.18
N LEU A 27 19.74 -24.96 1.03
CA LEU A 27 19.35 -23.57 0.82
C LEU A 27 17.88 -23.47 1.24
N PRO A 28 17.52 -22.52 2.12
CA PRO A 28 16.14 -22.34 2.53
C PRO A 28 15.32 -22.17 1.25
N ALA A 29 14.36 -23.10 1.03
CA ALA A 29 13.40 -22.95 -0.04
C ALA A 29 12.74 -21.58 0.18
N LYS A 30 12.82 -20.69 -0.82
CA LYS A 30 12.23 -19.36 -0.78
C LYS A 30 10.75 -19.56 -0.45
N GLU A 31 10.37 -19.25 0.79
CA GLU A 31 9.02 -19.46 1.28
C GLU A 31 8.06 -18.70 0.37
N THR A 32 7.04 -19.38 -0.12
CA THR A 32 5.98 -18.75 -0.90
C THR A 32 5.02 -18.04 0.04
N LEU A 33 4.38 -16.99 -0.43
CA LEU A 33 3.42 -16.19 0.33
C LEU A 33 2.40 -17.07 1.08
N SER A 34 2.48 -17.07 2.41
CA SER A 34 1.63 -17.85 3.30
C SER A 34 0.20 -17.32 3.33
N GLU A 35 -0.75 -18.10 3.79
CA GLU A 35 -2.13 -17.65 3.97
C GLU A 35 -2.22 -16.55 5.04
N SER A 36 -1.48 -16.69 6.13
CA SER A 36 -1.40 -15.65 7.18
C SER A 36 -0.90 -14.32 6.64
N SER A 37 0.15 -14.34 5.81
CA SER A 37 0.68 -13.13 5.18
C SER A 37 -0.31 -12.52 4.18
N ARG A 38 -1.06 -13.34 3.42
CA ARG A 38 -2.14 -12.83 2.55
C ARG A 38 -3.21 -12.10 3.35
N ILE A 39 -3.65 -12.67 4.47
CA ILE A 39 -4.64 -12.05 5.35
C ILE A 39 -4.08 -10.75 5.95
N ALA A 40 -2.83 -10.75 6.40
CA ALA A 40 -2.17 -9.56 6.92
C ALA A 40 -2.07 -8.45 5.87
N LEU A 41 -1.69 -8.79 4.63
CA LEU A 41 -1.62 -7.83 3.51
C LEU A 41 -3.01 -7.26 3.17
N ILE A 42 -4.05 -8.10 3.14
CA ILE A 42 -5.42 -7.61 2.90
C ILE A 42 -5.82 -6.63 4.02
N ARG A 43 -5.64 -6.99 5.29
CA ARG A 43 -6.03 -6.14 6.42
C ARG A 43 -5.24 -4.84 6.50
N GLY A 44 -3.93 -4.89 6.18
CA GLY A 44 -3.04 -3.74 6.32
C GLY A 44 -2.98 -2.81 5.11
N LEU A 45 -3.50 -3.23 3.95
CA LEU A 45 -3.40 -2.44 2.72
C LEU A 45 -4.75 -2.18 2.04
N SER A 46 -5.82 -2.95 2.35
CA SER A 46 -7.14 -2.63 1.83
C SER A 46 -7.68 -1.37 2.49
N SER A 47 -8.19 -0.46 1.68
CA SER A 47 -8.61 0.89 2.08
C SER A 47 -7.48 1.77 2.61
N GLU A 48 -6.22 1.39 2.35
CA GLU A 48 -5.07 2.24 2.65
C GLU A 48 -5.03 3.41 1.67
N ILE A 49 -4.89 4.60 2.23
CA ILE A 49 -4.79 5.85 1.48
C ILE A 49 -3.31 6.22 1.35
N ALA A 50 -2.90 6.62 0.17
CA ALA A 50 -1.56 7.09 -0.13
C ALA A 50 -1.60 8.23 -1.14
N VAL A 51 -0.47 8.90 -1.34
CA VAL A 51 -0.32 9.89 -2.41
C VAL A 51 0.49 9.29 -3.55
N SER A 52 -0.03 9.37 -4.77
CA SER A 52 0.71 8.90 -5.93
C SER A 52 1.91 9.81 -6.21
N LYS A 53 3.12 9.25 -6.22
CA LYS A 53 4.36 10.00 -6.58
C LYS A 53 4.55 10.11 -8.09
N VAL A 54 3.89 9.24 -8.85
CA VAL A 54 3.99 9.18 -10.31
C VAL A 54 2.61 9.22 -10.94
N THR A 55 2.54 9.54 -12.22
CA THR A 55 1.28 9.45 -12.96
C THR A 55 0.96 7.98 -13.24
N LEU A 56 -0.23 7.51 -12.80
CA LEU A 56 -0.68 6.15 -13.04
C LEU A 56 -1.48 6.07 -14.34
N PRO A 57 -1.16 5.11 -15.22
CA PRO A 57 -1.89 4.93 -16.48
C PRO A 57 -3.29 4.36 -16.24
N ARG A 58 -4.20 4.69 -17.15
CA ARG A 58 -5.49 4.04 -17.27
C ARG A 58 -5.31 2.71 -18.01
N GLY A 59 -6.27 1.80 -17.90
CA GLY A 59 -6.24 0.55 -18.64
C GLY A 59 -6.14 -0.68 -17.74
N LYS A 60 -6.10 -1.85 -18.38
CA LYS A 60 -6.17 -3.15 -17.68
C LYS A 60 -4.88 -3.53 -16.98
N HIS A 61 -3.76 -3.02 -17.45
CA HIS A 61 -2.44 -3.46 -17.00
C HIS A 61 -1.84 -2.52 -15.97
N GLY A 62 -2.17 -1.22 -16.05
CA GLY A 62 -1.70 -0.22 -15.10
C GLY A 62 -0.17 -0.07 -15.09
N LEU A 63 0.39 0.16 -13.91
CA LEU A 63 1.81 0.35 -13.71
C LEU A 63 2.48 -0.95 -13.22
N TYR A 64 3.65 -1.28 -13.77
CA TYR A 64 4.48 -2.40 -13.32
C TYR A 64 5.66 -1.89 -12.52
N VAL A 65 5.86 -2.47 -11.33
CA VAL A 65 6.96 -2.18 -10.41
C VAL A 65 7.59 -3.51 -10.02
N ASP A 66 8.91 -3.60 -9.99
CA ASP A 66 9.58 -4.80 -9.52
C ASP A 66 9.77 -4.79 -7.99
N SER A 67 10.25 -5.90 -7.44
CA SER A 67 10.51 -6.05 -5.99
C SER A 67 11.61 -5.13 -5.44
N HIS A 68 12.31 -4.40 -6.29
CA HIS A 68 13.29 -3.37 -5.92
C HIS A 68 12.74 -1.96 -6.05
N GLY A 69 11.45 -1.82 -6.38
CA GLY A 69 10.78 -0.53 -6.56
C GLY A 69 11.02 0.13 -7.93
N LYS A 70 11.65 -0.58 -8.87
CA LYS A 70 11.91 -0.04 -10.21
C LYS A 70 10.67 -0.15 -11.09
N ILE A 71 10.29 0.96 -11.69
CA ILE A 71 9.14 1.05 -12.60
C ILE A 71 9.55 0.53 -13.99
N ASP A 72 8.70 -0.25 -14.63
CA ASP A 72 8.81 -0.61 -16.05
C ASP A 72 8.30 0.57 -16.90
N GLU A 73 9.20 1.52 -17.16
CA GLU A 73 8.88 2.76 -17.89
C GLU A 73 8.37 2.48 -19.31
N LYS A 74 8.87 1.42 -19.95
CA LYS A 74 8.45 1.07 -21.32
C LYS A 74 6.98 0.66 -21.36
N LYS A 75 6.57 -0.21 -20.42
CA LYS A 75 5.16 -0.60 -20.31
C LYS A 75 4.30 0.56 -19.84
N ALA A 76 4.77 1.37 -18.87
CA ALA A 76 4.08 2.55 -18.41
C ALA A 76 3.81 3.54 -19.55
N ALA A 77 4.82 3.83 -20.37
CA ALA A 77 4.69 4.72 -21.52
C ALA A 77 3.71 4.19 -22.58
N ALA A 78 3.72 2.87 -22.83
CA ALA A 78 2.78 2.24 -23.75
C ALA A 78 1.34 2.34 -23.24
N GLU A 79 1.09 1.98 -21.97
CA GLU A 79 -0.24 2.12 -21.34
C GLU A 79 -0.73 3.58 -21.31
N MET A 80 0.18 4.53 -21.04
CA MET A 80 -0.15 5.96 -21.07
C MET A 80 -0.51 6.45 -22.47
N LYS A 81 0.20 5.97 -23.51
CA LYS A 81 -0.09 6.31 -24.90
C LYS A 81 -1.44 5.76 -25.34
N ASP A 82 -1.76 4.53 -24.98
CA ASP A 82 -2.95 3.83 -25.46
C ASP A 82 -4.21 4.22 -24.68
N ASN A 83 -4.09 4.44 -23.37
CA ASN A 83 -5.22 4.58 -22.46
C ASN A 83 -5.26 5.93 -21.72
N GLY A 84 -4.19 6.71 -21.79
CA GLY A 84 -4.05 7.98 -21.06
C GLY A 84 -3.81 7.82 -19.55
N ALA A 85 -3.78 8.94 -18.85
CA ALA A 85 -3.61 8.99 -17.41
C ALA A 85 -4.91 8.72 -16.66
N ALA A 86 -4.82 7.94 -15.57
CA ALA A 86 -5.90 7.74 -14.62
C ALA A 86 -5.74 8.64 -13.40
N VAL A 87 -4.55 8.64 -12.79
CA VAL A 87 -4.20 9.41 -11.60
C VAL A 87 -2.96 10.23 -11.91
N ARG A 88 -2.97 11.51 -11.60
CA ARG A 88 -1.78 12.36 -11.72
C ARG A 88 -0.89 12.23 -10.48
N ALA A 89 0.41 12.46 -10.65
CA ALA A 89 1.32 12.59 -9.52
C ALA A 89 0.83 13.66 -8.53
N GLY A 90 0.98 13.39 -7.23
CA GLY A 90 0.51 14.28 -6.16
C GLY A 90 -0.97 14.07 -5.76
N MET A 91 -1.72 13.23 -6.45
CA MET A 91 -3.12 12.97 -6.12
C MET A 91 -3.26 11.86 -5.06
N PRO A 92 -4.22 11.99 -4.15
CA PRO A 92 -4.54 10.93 -3.20
C PRO A 92 -5.16 9.73 -3.95
N VAL A 93 -4.83 8.54 -3.47
CA VAL A 93 -5.30 7.27 -4.00
C VAL A 93 -5.64 6.32 -2.87
N GLU A 94 -6.59 5.43 -3.11
CA GLU A 94 -6.98 4.36 -2.19
C GLU A 94 -6.66 3.01 -2.83
N ILE A 95 -6.08 2.10 -2.07
CA ILE A 95 -5.95 0.69 -2.46
C ILE A 95 -7.27 0.00 -2.15
N THR A 96 -8.08 -0.25 -3.18
CA THR A 96 -9.43 -0.81 -3.00
C THR A 96 -9.47 -2.33 -3.04
N LYS A 97 -8.45 -2.97 -3.62
CA LYS A 97 -8.38 -4.44 -3.70
C LYS A 97 -6.96 -4.92 -3.93
N ILE A 98 -6.66 -6.10 -3.39
CA ILE A 98 -5.39 -6.81 -3.65
C ILE A 98 -5.71 -8.15 -4.30
N THR A 99 -5.04 -8.44 -5.42
CA THR A 99 -5.15 -9.73 -6.10
C THR A 99 -3.78 -10.42 -6.08
N PHE A 100 -3.75 -11.65 -5.56
CA PHE A 100 -2.55 -12.46 -5.46
C PHE A 100 -2.41 -13.33 -6.69
N LYS A 101 -1.29 -13.16 -7.42
CA LYS A 101 -0.89 -14.02 -8.55
C LYS A 101 0.40 -14.76 -8.18
N PRO A 102 0.74 -15.83 -8.90
CA PRO A 102 1.94 -16.61 -8.57
C PRO A 102 3.24 -15.81 -8.55
N ASP A 103 3.37 -14.82 -9.44
CA ASP A 103 4.57 -14.03 -9.72
C ASP A 103 4.45 -12.55 -9.33
N ARG A 104 3.26 -12.10 -8.86
CA ARG A 104 3.01 -10.69 -8.56
C ARG A 104 1.86 -10.46 -7.61
N LEU A 105 1.87 -9.31 -6.95
CA LEU A 105 0.73 -8.72 -6.25
C LEU A 105 0.15 -7.62 -7.13
N VAL A 106 -1.18 -7.61 -7.31
CA VAL A 106 -1.87 -6.59 -8.11
C VAL A 106 -2.76 -5.77 -7.20
N PHE A 107 -2.46 -4.49 -7.10
CA PHE A 107 -3.21 -3.51 -6.31
C PHE A 107 -4.16 -2.76 -7.23
N GLU A 108 -5.43 -2.79 -6.88
CA GLU A 108 -6.46 -1.98 -7.50
C GLU A 108 -6.49 -0.61 -6.82
N ILE A 109 -6.36 0.43 -7.60
CA ILE A 109 -6.34 1.82 -7.15
C ILE A 109 -7.64 2.49 -7.55
N ASN A 110 -8.34 3.10 -6.60
CA ASN A 110 -9.59 3.83 -6.82
C ASN A 110 -10.60 3.02 -7.66
N HIS A 111 -10.86 1.77 -7.28
CA HIS A 111 -11.77 0.83 -7.97
C HIS A 111 -11.36 0.42 -9.39
N GLY A 112 -10.09 0.59 -9.75
CA GLY A 112 -9.51 0.09 -10.99
C GLY A 112 -9.88 0.86 -12.25
N GLY A 113 -9.17 0.55 -13.33
CA GLY A 113 -9.33 1.23 -14.62
C GLY A 113 -10.51 0.74 -15.47
N LYS A 114 -11.53 0.13 -14.90
CA LYS A 114 -12.71 -0.27 -15.67
C LYS A 114 -13.51 0.97 -16.08
N SER A 115 -13.45 1.30 -17.34
CA SER A 115 -14.41 2.16 -18.02
C SER A 115 -15.80 1.51 -17.90
N GLY A 116 -16.65 2.01 -17.00
CA GLY A 116 -18.01 1.51 -16.91
C GLY A 116 -18.64 1.71 -15.54
N LYS A 117 -19.32 2.78 -15.37
CA LYS A 117 -20.02 3.34 -14.22
C LYS A 117 -19.11 4.16 -13.33
N LYS A 118 -19.19 5.44 -13.57
CA LYS A 118 -18.52 6.49 -12.84
C LYS A 118 -18.98 6.41 -11.38
N TRP A 119 -18.07 6.20 -10.42
CA TRP A 119 -18.40 6.11 -8.99
C TRP A 119 -19.20 7.34 -8.48
N TYR A 120 -19.05 8.51 -9.13
CA TYR A 120 -19.82 9.71 -8.84
C TYR A 120 -21.29 9.66 -9.34
N GLN A 121 -21.72 8.62 -10.05
CA GLN A 121 -23.13 8.42 -10.39
C GLN A 121 -23.96 7.91 -9.21
N HIS A 122 -23.35 7.63 -8.06
CA HIS A 122 -24.04 7.35 -6.81
C HIS A 122 -24.20 8.55 -5.89
N ILE A 123 -23.69 9.72 -6.28
CA ILE A 123 -24.03 10.96 -5.60
C ILE A 123 -25.30 11.49 -6.26
N GLU A 124 -26.44 11.03 -5.79
CA GLU A 124 -27.71 11.71 -6.04
C GLU A 124 -27.68 13.06 -5.35
N ILE A 125 -27.28 14.10 -6.10
CA ILE A 125 -27.58 15.47 -5.70
C ILE A 125 -29.07 15.64 -5.92
N VAL A 126 -29.85 15.42 -4.88
CA VAL A 126 -31.25 15.81 -4.83
C VAL A 126 -31.27 17.34 -4.75
N GLY A 127 -31.27 17.98 -5.91
CA GLY A 127 -31.37 19.43 -6.07
C GLY A 127 -32.13 19.73 -7.35
N VAL A 128 -33.38 20.09 -7.19
CA VAL A 128 -34.30 20.57 -8.23
C VAL A 128 -33.69 21.82 -8.90
N GLY A 129 -33.51 21.76 -10.24
CA GLY A 129 -33.26 22.96 -11.03
C GLY A 129 -32.40 22.71 -12.26
N THR A 130 -33.06 22.72 -13.42
CA THR A 130 -32.45 22.82 -14.75
C THR A 130 -31.47 23.98 -14.85
N ALA A 131 -30.17 23.69 -14.93
CA ALA A 131 -29.19 24.61 -15.47
C ALA A 131 -28.03 23.82 -16.10
N THR A 132 -27.85 23.97 -17.38
CA THR A 132 -26.60 23.71 -18.09
C THR A 132 -25.52 24.60 -17.47
N THR A 133 -24.78 24.06 -16.51
CA THR A 133 -23.63 24.76 -15.94
C THR A 133 -22.38 24.23 -16.58
N THR A 134 -21.69 25.09 -17.30
CA THR A 134 -20.25 25.03 -17.53
C THR A 134 -19.60 24.72 -16.18
N ALA A 135 -18.88 23.60 -16.07
CA ALA A 135 -18.24 23.20 -14.83
C ALA A 135 -17.34 24.33 -14.33
N PRO A 136 -17.48 24.77 -13.06
CA PRO A 136 -16.58 25.75 -12.50
C PRO A 136 -15.15 25.19 -12.46
N ASP A 137 -14.15 26.05 -12.57
CA ASP A 137 -12.72 25.69 -12.53
C ASP A 137 -12.30 24.93 -11.25
N ASN A 138 -13.18 24.81 -10.26
CA ASN A 138 -13.03 24.06 -9.02
C ASN A 138 -13.82 22.73 -9.01
N ALA A 139 -14.21 22.19 -10.16
CA ALA A 139 -14.82 20.87 -10.20
C ALA A 139 -13.86 19.85 -9.59
N PRO A 140 -14.33 18.94 -8.69
CA PRO A 140 -13.48 17.94 -8.10
C PRO A 140 -12.80 17.14 -9.21
N VAL A 141 -11.47 17.06 -9.15
CA VAL A 141 -10.68 16.31 -10.12
C VAL A 141 -11.10 14.86 -10.02
N VAL A 142 -11.83 14.39 -11.03
CA VAL A 142 -12.28 13.00 -11.10
C VAL A 142 -11.06 12.11 -11.27
N THR A 143 -10.61 11.48 -10.18
CA THR A 143 -9.56 10.48 -10.22
C THR A 143 -10.15 9.18 -10.76
N TYR A 144 -9.68 8.77 -11.92
CA TYR A 144 -9.99 7.45 -12.45
C TYR A 144 -9.17 6.39 -11.72
N GLY A 145 -9.67 5.16 -11.67
CA GLY A 145 -8.93 4.06 -11.10
C GLY A 145 -7.80 3.55 -12.00
N SER A 146 -6.83 2.90 -11.39
CA SER A 146 -5.67 2.30 -12.04
C SER A 146 -5.33 0.94 -11.40
N TRP A 147 -4.24 0.34 -11.85
CA TRP A 147 -3.67 -0.89 -11.31
C TRP A 147 -2.18 -0.70 -11.09
N ILE A 148 -1.65 -1.27 -10.01
CA ILE A 148 -0.21 -1.38 -9.77
C ILE A 148 0.12 -2.86 -9.62
N SER A 149 1.01 -3.37 -10.45
CA SER A 149 1.49 -4.75 -10.41
C SER A 149 2.91 -4.78 -9.82
N LEU A 150 3.04 -5.23 -8.58
CA LEU A 150 4.33 -5.48 -7.93
C LEU A 150 4.82 -6.87 -8.32
N THR A 151 5.86 -6.95 -9.14
CA THR A 151 6.35 -8.19 -9.75
C THR A 151 7.59 -8.72 -9.02
N PHE A 152 7.72 -10.05 -8.99
CA PHE A 152 8.84 -10.73 -8.36
C PHE A 152 9.54 -11.64 -9.36
N PRO A 153 10.87 -11.83 -9.24
CA PRO A 153 11.59 -12.80 -10.05
C PRO A 153 11.26 -14.22 -9.56
N GLY A 154 10.20 -14.82 -10.11
CA GLY A 154 9.66 -16.12 -9.71
C GLY A 154 8.39 -16.00 -8.88
N LYS A 155 8.20 -16.90 -7.90
CA LYS A 155 7.02 -16.85 -7.02
C LYS A 155 7.10 -15.70 -6.02
N VAL A 156 5.94 -15.15 -5.67
CA VAL A 156 5.85 -14.14 -4.61
C VAL A 156 6.38 -14.75 -3.30
N PRO A 157 7.41 -14.15 -2.69
CA PRO A 157 7.95 -14.62 -1.41
C PRO A 157 6.98 -14.27 -0.26
N ASP A 158 7.24 -14.80 0.92
CA ASP A 158 6.54 -14.36 2.12
C ASP A 158 6.99 -12.94 2.46
N VAL A 159 6.06 -11.98 2.38
CA VAL A 159 6.33 -10.55 2.57
C VAL A 159 5.35 -9.93 3.56
N THR A 160 5.84 -8.97 4.34
CA THR A 160 5.04 -8.20 5.28
C THR A 160 4.42 -6.97 4.64
N VAL A 161 3.46 -6.34 5.32
CA VAL A 161 2.83 -5.08 4.92
C VAL A 161 3.89 -3.98 4.71
N ASP A 162 4.83 -3.83 5.67
CA ASP A 162 5.87 -2.80 5.62
C ASP A 162 6.83 -3.01 4.44
N GLN A 163 7.20 -4.27 4.17
CA GLN A 163 8.02 -4.58 3.00
C GLN A 163 7.31 -4.22 1.69
N VAL A 164 6.01 -4.51 1.59
CA VAL A 164 5.23 -4.13 0.40
C VAL A 164 5.11 -2.61 0.28
N LYS A 165 4.85 -1.88 1.38
CA LYS A 165 4.84 -0.41 1.39
C LYS A 165 6.21 0.14 0.94
N GLN A 166 7.31 -0.44 1.43
CA GLN A 166 8.66 -0.04 1.03
C GLN A 166 8.91 -0.27 -0.47
N MET A 167 8.53 -1.42 -1.01
CA MET A 167 8.66 -1.73 -2.45
C MET A 167 7.82 -0.80 -3.33
N LEU A 168 6.64 -0.39 -2.85
CA LEU A 168 5.75 0.57 -3.53
C LEU A 168 6.15 2.03 -3.28
N GLY A 169 7.07 2.30 -2.36
CA GLY A 169 7.52 3.63 -1.97
C GLY A 169 7.93 4.58 -3.10
N PRO A 170 8.55 4.11 -4.21
CA PRO A 170 8.82 4.94 -5.38
C PRO A 170 7.57 5.42 -6.13
N VAL A 171 6.44 4.72 -5.98
CA VAL A 171 5.17 5.01 -6.68
C VAL A 171 4.15 5.64 -5.76
N LEU A 172 4.06 5.18 -4.52
CA LEU A 172 3.08 5.60 -3.51
C LEU A 172 3.78 6.14 -2.27
N ASP A 173 3.30 7.27 -1.77
CA ASP A 173 3.69 7.85 -0.51
C ASP A 173 2.63 7.51 0.53
N PHE A 174 2.93 6.57 1.39
CA PHE A 174 2.02 6.12 2.45
C PHE A 174 2.08 7.01 3.70
N ASP A 175 3.10 7.84 3.82
CA ASP A 175 3.22 8.81 4.93
C ASP A 175 2.34 10.04 4.71
N ARG A 176 1.94 10.28 3.45
CA ARG A 176 1.06 11.37 3.06
C ARG A 176 -0.32 10.83 2.70
N HIS A 177 -1.27 11.06 3.58
CA HIS A 177 -2.65 10.62 3.37
C HIS A 177 -3.50 11.64 2.59
N SER A 178 -3.14 12.93 2.61
CA SER A 178 -3.75 13.97 1.78
C SER A 178 -2.79 15.14 1.55
N PRO A 179 -2.24 15.33 0.33
CA PRO A 179 -1.42 16.49 0.02
C PRO A 179 -2.22 17.80 0.01
N THR A 180 -3.53 17.72 -0.26
CA THR A 180 -4.40 18.88 -0.34
C THR A 180 -4.41 19.66 0.97
N VAL A 181 -4.45 18.95 2.11
CA VAL A 181 -4.45 19.58 3.44
C VAL A 181 -3.10 20.26 3.75
N LEU A 182 -1.98 19.60 3.43
CA LEU A 182 -0.64 20.13 3.71
C LEU A 182 -0.31 21.38 2.86
N TYR A 183 -0.79 21.44 1.63
CA TYR A 183 -0.49 22.53 0.68
C TYR A 183 -1.57 23.59 0.61
N SER A 184 -2.76 23.35 1.19
CA SER A 184 -3.82 24.37 1.23
C SER A 184 -3.38 25.60 2.02
N PRO A 185 -3.47 26.82 1.46
CA PRO A 185 -3.17 28.05 2.17
C PRO A 185 -4.17 28.31 3.32
N SER A 186 -5.35 27.70 3.28
CA SER A 186 -6.40 27.85 4.30
C SER A 186 -6.12 27.09 5.59
N VAL A 187 -5.22 26.09 5.56
CA VAL A 187 -4.89 25.29 6.75
C VAL A 187 -3.83 26.01 7.61
N PRO A 188 -4.13 26.27 8.90
CA PRO A 188 -3.22 26.95 9.80
C PRO A 188 -1.87 26.22 9.92
N PRO A 189 -0.74 26.97 10.06
CA PRO A 189 0.60 26.38 10.19
C PRO A 189 0.72 25.36 11.33
N LYS A 190 0.03 25.60 12.45
CA LYS A 190 -0.02 24.70 13.60
C LYS A 190 -0.61 23.33 13.26
N ILE A 191 -1.66 23.31 12.42
CA ILE A 191 -2.28 22.06 11.96
C ILE A 191 -1.34 21.33 11.01
N LYS A 192 -0.68 22.05 10.09
CA LYS A 192 0.33 21.45 9.18
C LYS A 192 1.50 20.82 9.94
N GLU A 193 1.97 21.49 10.99
CA GLU A 193 3.03 20.97 11.86
C GLU A 193 2.57 19.70 12.59
N ALA A 194 1.36 19.70 13.15
CA ALA A 194 0.78 18.54 13.84
C ALA A 194 0.59 17.34 12.88
N ILE A 195 0.14 17.59 11.64
CA ILE A 195 0.06 16.54 10.61
C ILE A 195 1.44 15.95 10.34
N GLY A 196 2.49 16.78 10.22
CA GLY A 196 3.85 16.32 10.02
C GLY A 196 4.42 15.51 11.19
N LYS A 197 3.89 15.71 12.40
CA LYS A 197 4.23 14.94 13.62
C LYS A 197 3.29 13.76 13.88
N HIS A 198 2.33 13.50 13.00
CA HIS A 198 1.28 12.51 13.20
C HIS A 198 0.46 12.73 14.49
N GLU A 199 0.24 13.98 14.86
CA GLU A 199 -0.54 14.38 16.03
C GLU A 199 -1.94 14.86 15.59
N VAL A 200 -2.93 14.69 16.47
CA VAL A 200 -4.28 15.21 16.27
C VAL A 200 -4.54 16.34 17.27
N LEU A 201 -5.00 17.46 16.77
CA LEU A 201 -5.35 18.64 17.58
C LEU A 201 -6.85 18.92 17.50
N VAL A 202 -7.39 19.48 18.59
CA VAL A 202 -8.73 20.06 18.60
C VAL A 202 -8.80 21.19 17.55
N GLY A 203 -9.89 21.20 16.78
CA GLY A 203 -10.11 22.13 15.68
C GLY A 203 -9.58 21.64 14.31
N MET A 204 -8.99 20.45 14.24
CA MET A 204 -8.73 19.79 12.94
C MET A 204 -10.06 19.36 12.31
N ASP A 205 -10.15 19.43 10.99
CA ASP A 205 -11.19 18.79 10.22
C ASP A 205 -10.88 17.29 9.99
N ARG A 206 -11.85 16.55 9.44
CA ARG A 206 -11.71 15.11 9.17
C ARG A 206 -10.54 14.81 8.23
N ASP A 207 -10.34 15.67 7.22
CA ASP A 207 -9.26 15.51 6.25
C ASP A 207 -7.88 15.72 6.90
N ALA A 208 -7.77 16.69 7.80
CA ALA A 208 -6.54 16.91 8.57
C ALA A 208 -6.22 15.72 9.49
N VAL A 209 -7.23 15.14 10.15
CA VAL A 209 -7.04 13.95 10.99
C VAL A 209 -6.66 12.73 10.15
N LEU A 210 -7.33 12.51 9.01
CA LEU A 210 -6.94 11.45 8.05
C LEU A 210 -5.52 11.65 7.53
N SER A 211 -5.13 12.89 7.25
CA SER A 211 -3.77 13.21 6.79
C SER A 211 -2.72 13.00 7.87
N SER A 212 -3.10 13.12 9.16
CA SER A 212 -2.21 12.93 10.30
C SER A 212 -2.08 11.46 10.72
N LYS A 213 -3.21 10.78 10.90
CA LYS A 213 -3.27 9.42 11.49
C LYS A 213 -3.70 8.33 10.51
N GLY A 214 -4.20 8.70 9.34
CA GLY A 214 -4.83 7.75 8.43
C GLY A 214 -6.26 7.38 8.85
N PRO A 215 -6.84 6.33 8.24
CA PRO A 215 -8.17 5.86 8.57
C PRO A 215 -8.20 5.27 10.00
N PRO A 216 -9.27 5.53 10.78
CA PRO A 216 -9.41 4.97 12.11
C PRO A 216 -9.72 3.46 12.04
N ASP A 217 -9.31 2.73 13.08
CA ASP A 217 -9.63 1.30 13.22
C ASP A 217 -11.13 1.08 13.43
N ARG A 218 -11.79 2.03 14.07
CA ARG A 218 -13.23 1.97 14.33
C ARG A 218 -13.83 3.36 14.43
N LYS A 219 -15.08 3.49 13.98
CA LYS A 219 -15.91 4.69 14.11
C LYS A 219 -17.16 4.36 14.92
N VAL A 220 -17.50 5.21 15.88
CA VAL A 220 -18.71 5.10 16.69
C VAL A 220 -19.43 6.43 16.62
N ARG A 221 -20.72 6.41 16.26
CA ARG A 221 -21.55 7.60 16.20
C ARG A 221 -22.59 7.55 17.31
N GLU A 222 -22.68 8.62 18.08
CA GLU A 222 -23.60 8.77 19.21
C GLU A 222 -24.17 10.18 19.25
N VAL A 223 -25.41 10.29 19.72
CA VAL A 223 -26.00 11.61 20.08
C VAL A 223 -25.65 11.87 21.54
N ARG A 224 -24.86 12.91 21.80
CA ARG A 224 -24.50 13.38 23.15
C ARG A 224 -24.95 14.83 23.32
N ASP A 225 -25.66 15.08 24.35
CA ASP A 225 -26.19 16.44 24.69
C ASP A 225 -27.03 17.09 23.56
N GLY A 226 -27.64 16.26 22.69
CA GLY A 226 -28.44 16.72 21.55
C GLY A 226 -27.65 16.94 20.27
N ASP A 227 -26.34 16.80 20.30
CA ASP A 227 -25.44 16.91 19.14
C ASP A 227 -24.98 15.53 18.63
N ASP A 228 -25.00 15.37 17.31
CA ASP A 228 -24.40 14.20 16.65
C ASP A 228 -22.86 14.25 16.78
N GLN A 229 -22.32 13.33 17.56
CA GLN A 229 -20.88 13.17 17.72
C GLN A 229 -20.40 11.85 17.11
N GLU A 230 -19.19 11.87 16.58
CA GLU A 230 -18.55 10.68 16.03
C GLU A 230 -17.16 10.52 16.64
N ASP A 231 -16.93 9.38 17.31
CA ASP A 231 -15.64 9.01 17.85
C ASP A 231 -14.87 8.16 16.84
N TRP A 232 -13.69 8.61 16.43
CA TRP A 232 -12.71 7.83 15.70
C TRP A 232 -11.73 7.24 16.67
N ILE A 233 -11.54 5.91 16.58
CA ILE A 233 -10.76 5.13 17.52
C ILE A 233 -9.56 4.56 16.77
N TYR A 234 -8.36 4.84 17.28
CA TYR A 234 -7.09 4.36 16.75
C TYR A 234 -6.37 3.51 17.81
N GLY A 235 -5.83 2.38 17.39
CA GLY A 235 -5.07 1.46 18.23
C GLY A 235 -5.94 0.53 19.07
N THR A 236 -5.25 -0.25 19.89
CA THR A 236 -5.85 -1.24 20.80
C THR A 236 -5.28 -1.06 22.20
N PRO A 237 -6.02 -1.44 23.26
CA PRO A 237 -5.49 -1.37 24.62
C PRO A 237 -4.10 -2.03 24.74
N PRO A 238 -3.15 -1.47 25.50
CA PRO A 238 -3.33 -0.31 26.41
C PRO A 238 -3.22 1.08 25.74
N HIS A 239 -2.90 1.17 24.44
CA HIS A 239 -2.67 2.45 23.75
C HIS A 239 -3.80 2.73 22.76
N VAL A 240 -4.81 3.47 23.20
CA VAL A 240 -5.96 3.84 22.38
C VAL A 240 -6.09 5.35 22.31
N LEU A 241 -6.24 5.87 21.08
CA LEU A 241 -6.54 7.28 20.84
C LEU A 241 -8.00 7.41 20.39
N PHE A 242 -8.75 8.24 21.09
CA PHE A 242 -10.11 8.64 20.72
C PHE A 242 -10.10 10.07 20.20
N VAL A 243 -10.65 10.27 19.02
CA VAL A 243 -10.82 11.58 18.38
C VAL A 243 -12.30 11.80 18.20
N THR A 244 -12.88 12.73 18.99
CA THR A 244 -14.31 13.04 18.95
C THR A 244 -14.56 14.21 18.02
N PHE A 245 -15.47 14.01 17.07
CA PHE A 245 -15.95 15.03 16.15
C PHE A 245 -17.35 15.51 16.52
N SER A 246 -17.61 16.81 16.35
CA SER A 246 -18.94 17.38 16.19
C SER A 246 -19.01 18.04 14.81
N GLY A 247 -19.92 17.57 13.96
CA GLY A 247 -19.90 17.91 12.54
C GLY A 247 -18.58 17.48 11.88
N ASP A 248 -17.84 18.43 11.33
CA ASP A 248 -16.56 18.18 10.65
C ASP A 248 -15.32 18.52 11.49
N SER A 249 -15.50 19.03 12.71
CA SER A 249 -14.40 19.49 13.55
C SER A 249 -14.12 18.58 14.73
N VAL A 250 -12.85 18.37 15.04
CA VAL A 250 -12.40 17.69 16.27
C VAL A 250 -12.70 18.58 17.48
N ILE A 251 -13.52 18.07 18.41
CA ILE A 251 -13.86 18.75 19.66
C ILE A 251 -13.09 18.18 20.86
N ALA A 252 -12.64 16.93 20.80
CA ALA A 252 -11.86 16.32 21.87
C ALA A 252 -10.89 15.26 21.33
N VAL A 253 -9.73 15.16 21.99
CA VAL A 253 -8.72 14.12 21.75
C VAL A 253 -8.36 13.51 23.10
N ARG A 254 -8.50 12.19 23.25
CA ARG A 254 -8.20 11.45 24.48
C ARG A 254 -7.33 10.26 24.16
N GLN A 255 -6.24 10.10 24.91
CA GLN A 255 -5.32 8.98 24.79
C GLN A 255 -5.26 8.22 26.10
N TYR A 256 -5.32 6.90 26.02
CA TYR A 256 -5.26 5.97 27.15
C TYR A 256 -4.10 5.00 26.96
#